data_2dd74374a671229f0aa3d18594a26ac6
#
_entry.id   2dd74374a671229f0aa3d18594a26ac6
#
_cell.length_a   1.000
_cell.length_b   1.000
_cell.length_c   1.000
_cell.angle_alpha   90.00
_cell.angle_beta   90.00
_cell.angle_gamma   90.00
#
_symmetry.space_group_name_H-M   'P 1'
#
loop_
_entity.id
_entity.type
_entity.pdbx_description
1 polymer ?
#
loop_
_entity_poly.entity_id
_entity_poly.type
_entity_poly.pdbx_seq_one_letter_code
_entity_poly.pdbx_strand_id
1 'polypeptide(L)'
;MAATINGEGLTVVEYTAELARYKSAQKALNKDVSDTDAGKAVLEDLIAQILLAQGAKAAGHEISGSALQSRLDALTAQLGGADKLTQWESGHGYTDASFRMDLERSIDAAWMRDKIINAVPATADQVHVQQILLYNANEAQNVLQQLKGGADFNTLAAQYDPNARGDLGWFPKGYLLDPHVEQAAFSLQVGQISDVIQTNVGYDILKVLERDPGHPLSPDAYLAMQEQALRNWISQQRAQANIVLAP
;
A
#
# COMPACT_ATOMS: atom_id res chain seq x y z
N MET A 1 20.09 0.26 21.33
CA MET A 1 18.81 0.54 20.62
C MET A 1 19.15 0.85 19.19
N ALA A 2 18.32 0.41 18.24
CA ALA A 2 18.38 0.85 16.85
C ALA A 2 17.54 2.12 16.63
N ALA A 3 16.41 2.21 17.34
CA ALA A 3 15.51 3.36 17.35
C ALA A 3 14.69 3.43 18.63
N THR A 4 14.06 4.58 18.89
CA THR A 4 12.93 4.68 19.82
C THR A 4 11.75 5.36 19.12
N ILE A 5 10.54 4.84 19.33
CA ILE A 5 9.31 5.32 18.73
C ILE A 5 8.32 5.63 19.85
N ASN A 6 8.04 6.91 20.10
CA ASN A 6 7.21 7.38 21.23
C ASN A 6 7.67 6.81 22.60
N GLY A 7 8.99 6.61 22.77
CA GLY A 7 9.56 6.04 23.98
C GLY A 7 9.66 4.51 23.98
N GLU A 8 9.04 3.80 23.07
CA GLU A 8 9.20 2.36 22.88
C GLU A 8 10.49 2.07 22.11
N GLY A 9 11.33 1.18 22.65
CA GLY A 9 12.63 0.86 22.07
C GLY A 9 12.56 -0.24 21.03
N LEU A 10 13.19 -0.02 19.88
CA LEU A 10 13.59 -1.05 18.92
C LEU A 10 15.04 -1.40 19.18
N THR A 11 15.32 -2.67 19.49
CA THR A 11 16.68 -3.11 19.80
C THR A 11 17.50 -3.36 18.52
N VAL A 12 18.83 -3.29 18.63
CA VAL A 12 19.72 -3.65 17.52
C VAL A 12 19.56 -5.13 17.16
N VAL A 13 19.29 -5.98 18.14
CA VAL A 13 19.09 -7.43 17.94
C VAL A 13 17.86 -7.69 17.06
N GLU A 14 16.71 -7.10 17.39
CA GLU A 14 15.48 -7.18 16.58
C GLU A 14 15.72 -6.69 15.14
N TYR A 15 16.34 -5.51 15.02
CA TYR A 15 16.65 -4.94 13.71
C TYR A 15 17.55 -5.84 12.87
N THR A 16 18.66 -6.35 13.45
CA THR A 16 19.62 -7.18 12.69
C THR A 16 19.04 -8.53 12.33
N ALA A 17 18.20 -9.12 13.19
CA ALA A 17 17.50 -10.38 12.91
C ALA A 17 16.51 -10.20 11.74
N GLU A 18 15.73 -9.11 11.75
CA GLU A 18 14.78 -8.82 10.65
C GLU A 18 15.52 -8.51 9.35
N LEU A 19 16.62 -7.76 9.41
CA LEU A 19 17.46 -7.47 8.24
C LEU A 19 18.01 -8.75 7.59
N ALA A 20 18.44 -9.71 8.41
CA ALA A 20 18.91 -11.01 7.91
C ALA A 20 17.78 -11.79 7.23
N ARG A 21 16.57 -11.82 7.83
CA ARG A 21 15.37 -12.45 7.25
C ARG A 21 14.98 -11.80 5.92
N TYR A 22 14.92 -10.47 5.88
CA TYR A 22 14.60 -9.70 4.68
C TYR A 22 15.58 -10.01 3.53
N LYS A 23 16.89 -9.94 3.78
CA LYS A 23 17.91 -10.25 2.77
C LYS A 23 17.80 -11.69 2.27
N SER A 24 17.56 -12.65 3.17
CA SER A 24 17.35 -14.06 2.79
C SER A 24 16.13 -14.22 1.89
N ALA A 25 15.02 -13.55 2.20
CA ALA A 25 13.80 -13.58 1.40
C ALA A 25 14.02 -12.93 0.02
N GLN A 26 14.69 -11.77 -0.06
CA GLN A 26 15.01 -11.13 -1.35
C GLN A 26 15.89 -12.02 -2.23
N LYS A 27 16.90 -12.65 -1.63
CA LYS A 27 17.77 -13.61 -2.33
C LYS A 27 16.99 -14.82 -2.88
N ALA A 28 16.03 -15.35 -2.12
CA ALA A 28 15.17 -16.44 -2.57
C ALA A 28 14.27 -16.04 -3.76
N LEU A 29 13.96 -14.74 -3.89
CA LEU A 29 13.21 -14.18 -5.02
C LEU A 29 14.11 -13.74 -6.18
N ASN A 30 15.43 -14.03 -6.14
CA ASN A 30 16.44 -13.55 -7.09
C ASN A 30 16.46 -12.02 -7.26
N LYS A 31 16.21 -11.29 -6.18
CA LYS A 31 16.28 -9.82 -6.14
C LYS A 31 17.55 -9.39 -5.42
N ASP A 32 18.39 -8.64 -6.13
CA ASP A 32 19.54 -7.97 -5.52
C ASP A 32 19.10 -6.67 -4.88
N VAL A 33 19.27 -6.56 -3.56
CA VAL A 33 18.97 -5.35 -2.79
C VAL A 33 20.24 -4.90 -2.09
N SER A 34 20.58 -3.62 -2.20
CA SER A 34 21.73 -3.07 -1.50
C SER A 34 21.54 -3.14 0.02
N ASP A 35 22.65 -3.19 0.78
CA ASP A 35 22.59 -3.21 2.24
C ASP A 35 21.89 -1.97 2.81
N THR A 36 22.07 -0.83 2.17
CA THR A 36 21.44 0.44 2.55
C THR A 36 19.93 0.40 2.33
N ASP A 37 19.48 -0.08 1.16
CA ASP A 37 18.06 -0.16 0.84
C ASP A 37 17.35 -1.20 1.70
N ALA A 38 17.99 -2.36 1.91
CA ALA A 38 17.49 -3.40 2.80
C ALA A 38 17.34 -2.88 4.24
N GLY A 39 18.37 -2.19 4.73
CA GLY A 39 18.35 -1.59 6.08
C GLY A 39 17.26 -0.55 6.25
N LYS A 40 17.07 0.31 5.25
CA LYS A 40 16.00 1.31 5.25
C LYS A 40 14.62 0.66 5.22
N ALA A 41 14.40 -0.31 4.33
CA ALA A 41 13.11 -1.00 4.21
C ALA A 41 12.72 -1.68 5.52
N VAL A 42 13.64 -2.43 6.13
CA VAL A 42 13.39 -3.11 7.41
C VAL A 42 13.11 -2.13 8.55
N LEU A 43 13.86 -1.03 8.63
CA LEU A 43 13.62 -0.02 9.65
C LEU A 43 12.25 0.62 9.51
N GLU A 44 11.84 0.95 8.28
CA GLU A 44 10.51 1.49 7.97
C GLU A 44 9.40 0.51 8.37
N ASP A 45 9.55 -0.78 8.07
CA ASP A 45 8.57 -1.82 8.40
C ASP A 45 8.45 -2.01 9.92
N LEU A 46 9.56 -2.06 10.64
CA LEU A 46 9.56 -2.19 12.10
C LEU A 46 8.95 -0.97 12.80
N ILE A 47 9.23 0.24 12.31
CA ILE A 47 8.59 1.46 12.80
C ILE A 47 7.08 1.41 12.56
N ALA A 48 6.64 0.99 11.36
CA ALA A 48 5.23 0.87 11.03
C ALA A 48 4.53 -0.16 11.94
N GLN A 49 5.15 -1.30 12.21
CA GLN A 49 4.64 -2.33 13.11
C GLN A 49 4.46 -1.79 14.55
N ILE A 50 5.45 -1.05 15.06
CA ILE A 50 5.37 -0.43 16.40
C ILE A 50 4.23 0.59 16.43
N LEU A 51 4.11 1.45 15.40
CA LEU A 51 3.03 2.45 15.33
C LEU A 51 1.65 1.81 15.25
N LEU A 52 1.49 0.72 14.51
CA LEU A 52 0.25 -0.04 14.45
C LEU A 52 -0.11 -0.63 15.81
N ALA A 53 0.84 -1.24 16.51
CA ALA A 53 0.60 -1.79 17.85
C ALA A 53 0.23 -0.69 18.85
N GLN A 54 0.91 0.46 18.83
CA GLN A 54 0.55 1.62 19.64
C GLN A 54 -0.86 2.14 19.30
N GLY A 55 -1.21 2.15 18.00
CA GLY A 55 -2.55 2.51 17.54
C GLY A 55 -3.63 1.55 18.04
N ALA A 56 -3.34 0.24 18.10
CA ALA A 56 -4.24 -0.75 18.67
C ALA A 56 -4.52 -0.45 20.16
N LYS A 57 -3.48 -0.24 20.94
CA LYS A 57 -3.58 0.11 22.36
C LYS A 57 -4.37 1.42 22.56
N ALA A 58 -4.09 2.44 21.78
CA ALA A 58 -4.84 3.70 21.79
C ALA A 58 -6.32 3.52 21.40
N ALA A 59 -6.64 2.54 20.57
CA ALA A 59 -8.01 2.17 20.20
C ALA A 59 -8.70 1.21 21.20
N GLY A 60 -8.05 0.94 22.35
CA GLY A 60 -8.57 0.07 23.40
C GLY A 60 -8.42 -1.43 23.15
N HIS A 61 -7.60 -1.82 22.16
CA HIS A 61 -7.24 -3.21 21.95
C HIS A 61 -5.98 -3.55 22.73
N GLU A 62 -6.05 -4.61 23.52
CA GLU A 62 -4.93 -5.18 24.23
C GLU A 62 -5.16 -6.70 24.32
N ILE A 63 -4.19 -7.47 23.80
CA ILE A 63 -4.31 -8.91 23.91
C ILE A 63 -4.23 -9.33 25.39
N SER A 64 -5.18 -10.15 25.85
CA SER A 64 -5.12 -10.66 27.20
C SER A 64 -3.95 -11.64 27.38
N GLY A 65 -3.38 -11.69 28.58
CA GLY A 65 -2.29 -12.63 28.88
C GLY A 65 -2.66 -14.09 28.62
N SER A 66 -3.93 -14.46 28.83
CA SER A 66 -4.42 -15.82 28.49
C SER A 66 -4.47 -16.09 27.00
N ALA A 67 -4.87 -15.10 26.19
CA ALA A 67 -4.89 -15.25 24.72
C ALA A 67 -3.47 -15.32 24.15
N LEU A 68 -2.55 -14.52 24.66
CA LEU A 68 -1.13 -14.58 24.31
C LEU A 68 -0.54 -15.95 24.65
N GLN A 69 -0.82 -16.46 25.87
CA GLN A 69 -0.36 -17.78 26.27
C GLN A 69 -0.94 -18.90 25.37
N SER A 70 -2.21 -18.85 25.05
CA SER A 70 -2.83 -19.82 24.12
C SER A 70 -2.16 -19.79 22.73
N ARG A 71 -1.74 -18.62 22.28
CA ARG A 71 -1.00 -18.48 21.01
C ARG A 71 0.39 -19.08 21.10
N LEU A 72 1.09 -18.88 22.21
CA LEU A 72 2.41 -19.49 22.49
C LEU A 72 2.30 -21.01 22.58
N ASP A 73 1.28 -21.52 23.27
CA ASP A 73 1.05 -22.96 23.40
C ASP A 73 0.81 -23.61 22.02
N ALA A 74 0.03 -22.95 21.16
CA ALA A 74 -0.19 -23.41 19.79
C ALA A 74 1.10 -23.44 18.96
N LEU A 75 1.93 -22.38 19.04
CA LEU A 75 3.24 -22.34 18.38
C LEU A 75 4.19 -23.41 18.92
N THR A 76 4.20 -23.60 20.23
CA THR A 76 5.00 -24.64 20.89
C THR A 76 4.60 -26.04 20.39
N ALA A 77 3.31 -26.31 20.30
CA ALA A 77 2.82 -27.58 19.78
C ALA A 77 3.18 -27.78 18.30
N GLN A 78 3.06 -26.73 17.50
CA GLN A 78 3.40 -26.75 16.06
C GLN A 78 4.90 -27.00 15.83
N LEU A 79 5.77 -26.46 16.68
CA LEU A 79 7.21 -26.68 16.62
C LEU A 79 7.66 -28.03 17.18
N GLY A 80 6.79 -28.75 17.89
CA GLY A 80 7.07 -30.07 18.45
C GLY A 80 7.55 -30.04 19.91
N GLY A 81 7.20 -29.01 20.67
CA GLY A 81 7.42 -28.90 22.11
C GLY A 81 8.29 -27.74 22.55
N ALA A 82 8.36 -27.53 23.88
CA ALA A 82 9.03 -26.39 24.51
C ALA A 82 10.52 -26.28 24.15
N ASP A 83 11.23 -27.42 24.13
CA ASP A 83 12.65 -27.43 23.77
C ASP A 83 12.89 -26.94 22.33
N LYS A 84 11.97 -27.26 21.42
CA LYS A 84 12.03 -26.82 20.03
C LYS A 84 11.73 -25.33 19.90
N LEU A 85 10.79 -24.81 20.68
CA LEU A 85 10.53 -23.38 20.75
C LEU A 85 11.79 -22.64 21.26
N THR A 86 12.39 -23.07 22.37
CA THR A 86 13.60 -22.46 22.92
C THR A 86 14.78 -22.50 21.93
N GLN A 87 14.94 -23.62 21.19
CA GLN A 87 15.95 -23.71 20.14
C GLN A 87 15.67 -22.72 18.99
N TRP A 88 14.40 -22.59 18.60
CA TRP A 88 13.99 -21.67 17.56
C TRP A 88 14.21 -20.21 17.99
N GLU A 89 13.79 -19.84 19.21
CA GLU A 89 14.01 -18.52 19.79
C GLU A 89 15.51 -18.15 19.80
N SER A 90 16.33 -19.03 20.35
CA SER A 90 17.79 -18.81 20.43
C SER A 90 18.44 -18.69 19.06
N GLY A 91 18.01 -19.52 18.09
CA GLY A 91 18.51 -19.50 16.71
C GLY A 91 18.12 -18.23 15.97
N HIS A 92 17.06 -17.51 16.42
CA HIS A 92 16.59 -16.26 15.86
C HIS A 92 16.93 -15.02 16.70
N GLY A 93 17.75 -15.18 17.75
CA GLY A 93 18.20 -14.08 18.60
C GLY A 93 17.20 -13.61 19.64
N TYR A 94 16.17 -14.42 19.93
CA TYR A 94 15.19 -14.14 20.97
C TYR A 94 15.55 -14.76 22.31
N THR A 95 15.12 -14.10 23.38
CA THR A 95 14.82 -14.71 24.67
C THR A 95 13.32 -14.95 24.75
N ASP A 96 12.83 -15.84 25.65
CA ASP A 96 11.38 -16.02 25.88
C ASP A 96 10.66 -14.68 26.12
N ALA A 97 11.25 -13.80 26.93
CA ALA A 97 10.66 -12.49 27.23
C ALA A 97 10.58 -11.59 25.98
N SER A 98 11.63 -11.51 25.17
CA SER A 98 11.63 -10.66 23.97
C SER A 98 10.73 -11.25 22.88
N PHE A 99 10.63 -12.57 22.78
CA PHE A 99 9.73 -13.24 21.85
C PHE A 99 8.25 -12.98 22.20
N ARG A 100 7.89 -13.05 23.50
CA ARG A 100 6.54 -12.73 23.97
C ARG A 100 6.16 -11.28 23.65
N MET A 101 7.06 -10.33 23.88
CA MET A 101 6.84 -8.92 23.55
C MET A 101 6.64 -8.69 22.05
N ASP A 102 7.45 -9.35 21.21
CA ASP A 102 7.35 -9.22 19.76
C ASP A 102 6.07 -9.88 19.24
N LEU A 103 5.68 -11.04 19.80
CA LEU A 103 4.43 -11.70 19.46
C LEU A 103 3.21 -10.84 19.84
N GLU A 104 3.20 -10.25 21.04
CA GLU A 104 2.15 -9.31 21.47
C GLU A 104 2.06 -8.13 20.50
N ARG A 105 3.19 -7.48 20.22
CA ARG A 105 3.27 -6.37 19.25
C ARG A 105 2.73 -6.76 17.87
N SER A 106 3.11 -7.94 17.38
CA SER A 106 2.67 -8.44 16.09
C SER A 106 1.14 -8.68 16.04
N ILE A 107 0.56 -9.18 17.12
CA ILE A 107 -0.89 -9.41 17.22
C ILE A 107 -1.64 -8.07 17.27
N ASP A 108 -1.19 -7.12 18.08
CA ASP A 108 -1.79 -5.79 18.18
C ASP A 108 -1.68 -5.04 16.83
N ALA A 109 -0.51 -5.11 16.19
CA ALA A 109 -0.31 -4.50 14.87
C ALA A 109 -1.22 -5.12 13.79
N ALA A 110 -1.37 -6.45 13.79
CA ALA A 110 -2.27 -7.14 12.89
C ALA A 110 -3.73 -6.73 13.11
N TRP A 111 -4.17 -6.63 14.36
CA TRP A 111 -5.51 -6.18 14.69
C TRP A 111 -5.78 -4.76 14.18
N MET A 112 -4.84 -3.83 14.39
CA MET A 112 -5.00 -2.46 13.91
C MET A 112 -5.01 -2.38 12.38
N ARG A 113 -4.12 -3.10 11.72
CA ARG A 113 -4.13 -3.24 10.26
C ARG A 113 -5.50 -3.71 9.78
N ASP A 114 -6.02 -4.81 10.34
CA ASP A 114 -7.30 -5.38 9.94
C ASP A 114 -8.46 -4.41 10.22
N LYS A 115 -8.41 -3.68 11.33
CA LYS A 115 -9.38 -2.61 11.62
C LYS A 115 -9.38 -1.51 10.56
N ILE A 116 -8.19 -1.08 10.10
CA ILE A 116 -8.05 -0.04 9.07
C ILE A 116 -8.59 -0.54 7.72
N ILE A 117 -8.14 -1.70 7.26
CA ILE A 117 -8.52 -2.22 5.95
C ILE A 117 -10.01 -2.60 5.88
N ASN A 118 -10.58 -3.14 6.95
CA ASN A 118 -12.00 -3.49 7.04
C ASN A 118 -12.92 -2.26 7.17
N ALA A 119 -12.37 -1.10 7.50
CA ALA A 119 -13.12 0.15 7.53
C ALA A 119 -13.30 0.80 6.14
N VAL A 120 -12.60 0.29 5.12
CA VAL A 120 -12.72 0.78 3.74
C VAL A 120 -14.09 0.40 3.18
N PRO A 121 -14.89 1.37 2.70
CA PRO A 121 -16.20 1.07 2.11
C PRO A 121 -16.09 0.24 0.83
N ALA A 122 -17.10 -0.59 0.56
CA ALA A 122 -17.17 -1.37 -0.67
C ALA A 122 -17.57 -0.54 -1.90
N THR A 123 -17.94 0.73 -1.70
CA THR A 123 -18.33 1.69 -2.76
C THR A 123 -17.54 2.98 -2.61
N ALA A 124 -17.32 3.69 -3.71
CA ALA A 124 -16.64 4.99 -3.72
C ALA A 124 -17.17 5.89 -4.83
N ASP A 125 -16.83 7.21 -4.78
CA ASP A 125 -16.97 8.11 -5.93
C ASP A 125 -16.01 7.65 -7.02
N GLN A 126 -16.55 7.23 -8.17
CA GLN A 126 -15.80 6.72 -9.30
C GLN A 126 -16.18 7.43 -10.59
N VAL A 127 -15.24 7.43 -11.52
CA VAL A 127 -15.45 7.89 -12.90
C VAL A 127 -15.16 6.75 -13.86
N HIS A 128 -15.98 6.69 -14.94
CA HIS A 128 -15.72 5.83 -16.09
C HIS A 128 -15.12 6.69 -17.19
N VAL A 129 -13.92 6.35 -17.63
CA VAL A 129 -13.12 7.19 -18.52
C VAL A 129 -12.66 6.41 -19.73
N GLN A 130 -12.68 7.09 -20.87
CA GLN A 130 -12.03 6.64 -22.10
C GLN A 130 -10.82 7.52 -22.37
N GLN A 131 -9.71 6.92 -22.84
CA GLN A 131 -8.47 7.64 -23.16
C GLN A 131 -8.06 7.43 -24.61
N ILE A 132 -7.28 8.37 -25.14
CA ILE A 132 -6.45 8.22 -26.33
C ILE A 132 -5.01 8.45 -25.91
N LEU A 133 -4.19 7.40 -25.91
CA LEU A 133 -2.77 7.48 -25.60
C LEU A 133 -1.97 7.63 -26.90
N LEU A 134 -1.14 8.66 -26.95
CA LEU A 134 -0.28 8.97 -28.09
C LEU A 134 1.18 9.12 -27.62
N TYR A 135 2.12 8.87 -28.51
CA TYR A 135 3.56 8.93 -28.19
C TYR A 135 4.26 10.14 -28.80
N ASN A 136 3.52 11.01 -29.49
CA ASN A 136 4.02 12.21 -30.12
C ASN A 136 3.16 13.43 -29.77
N ALA A 137 3.80 14.51 -29.27
CA ALA A 137 3.10 15.71 -28.82
C ALA A 137 2.33 16.40 -29.95
N ASN A 138 2.89 16.48 -31.16
CA ASN A 138 2.22 17.13 -32.29
C ASN A 138 1.00 16.32 -32.76
N GLU A 139 1.10 14.99 -32.73
CA GLU A 139 -0.01 14.11 -33.04
C GLU A 139 -1.13 14.26 -31.99
N ALA A 140 -0.79 14.31 -30.69
CA ALA A 140 -1.75 14.55 -29.63
C ALA A 140 -2.51 15.88 -29.80
N GLN A 141 -1.79 16.95 -30.17
CA GLN A 141 -2.41 18.23 -30.46
C GLN A 141 -3.34 18.16 -31.70
N ASN A 142 -2.93 17.45 -32.74
CA ASN A 142 -3.76 17.27 -33.94
C ASN A 142 -5.04 16.48 -33.63
N VAL A 143 -4.93 15.40 -32.83
CA VAL A 143 -6.10 14.62 -32.37
C VAL A 143 -7.02 15.50 -31.52
N LEU A 144 -6.48 16.27 -30.60
CA LEU A 144 -7.27 17.21 -29.79
C LEU A 144 -8.01 18.24 -30.68
N GLN A 145 -7.37 18.77 -31.72
CA GLN A 145 -8.04 19.70 -32.65
C GLN A 145 -9.17 19.02 -33.43
N GLN A 146 -9.00 17.78 -33.85
CA GLN A 146 -10.08 17.00 -34.49
C GLN A 146 -11.27 16.83 -33.52
N LEU A 147 -11.00 16.48 -32.26
CA LEU A 147 -12.02 16.34 -31.23
C LEU A 147 -12.75 17.66 -30.94
N LYS A 148 -12.00 18.77 -30.84
CA LYS A 148 -12.58 20.13 -30.73
C LYS A 148 -13.37 20.53 -31.95
N GLY A 149 -13.04 19.99 -33.14
CA GLY A 149 -13.78 20.16 -34.39
C GLY A 149 -15.01 19.26 -34.53
N GLY A 150 -15.31 18.44 -33.53
CA GLY A 150 -16.51 17.58 -33.50
C GLY A 150 -16.31 16.14 -33.97
N ALA A 151 -15.03 15.69 -34.13
CA ALA A 151 -14.74 14.29 -34.40
C ALA A 151 -15.21 13.41 -33.22
N ASP A 152 -15.70 12.22 -33.53
CA ASP A 152 -16.17 11.28 -32.51
C ASP A 152 -15.00 10.66 -31.75
N PHE A 153 -15.03 10.78 -30.42
CA PHE A 153 -13.97 10.31 -29.54
C PHE A 153 -13.76 8.80 -29.65
N ASN A 154 -14.85 8.02 -29.66
CA ASN A 154 -14.79 6.56 -29.72
C ASN A 154 -14.17 6.07 -31.04
N THR A 155 -14.47 6.76 -32.13
CA THR A 155 -13.88 6.47 -33.45
C THR A 155 -12.37 6.73 -33.45
N LEU A 156 -11.92 7.85 -32.89
CA LEU A 156 -10.48 8.13 -32.77
C LEU A 156 -9.79 7.19 -31.78
N ALA A 157 -10.40 6.93 -30.63
CA ALA A 157 -9.86 5.99 -29.66
C ALA A 157 -9.65 4.59 -30.27
N ALA A 158 -10.58 4.12 -31.08
CA ALA A 158 -10.48 2.83 -31.78
C ALA A 158 -9.33 2.77 -32.81
N GLN A 159 -8.83 3.91 -33.31
CA GLN A 159 -7.67 3.95 -34.22
C GLN A 159 -6.36 3.70 -33.46
N TYR A 160 -6.26 4.18 -32.23
CA TYR A 160 -5.05 4.05 -31.38
C TYR A 160 -5.10 2.81 -30.49
N ASP A 161 -6.29 2.37 -30.10
CA ASP A 161 -6.52 1.12 -29.37
C ASP A 161 -7.69 0.35 -29.97
N PRO A 162 -7.48 -0.48 -30.98
CA PRO A 162 -8.54 -1.25 -31.63
C PRO A 162 -9.27 -2.25 -30.73
N ASN A 163 -8.63 -2.70 -29.67
CA ASN A 163 -9.15 -3.75 -28.80
C ASN A 163 -10.05 -3.20 -27.70
N ALA A 164 -9.51 -2.33 -26.85
CA ALA A 164 -10.23 -1.74 -25.72
C ALA A 164 -10.85 -0.39 -26.04
N ARG A 165 -10.49 0.22 -27.18
CA ARG A 165 -10.93 1.57 -27.58
C ARG A 165 -10.62 2.63 -26.53
N GLY A 166 -9.52 2.42 -25.81
CA GLY A 166 -9.09 3.28 -24.74
C GLY A 166 -9.96 3.25 -23.48
N ASP A 167 -10.83 2.25 -23.32
CA ASP A 167 -11.67 2.14 -22.13
C ASP A 167 -10.82 1.80 -20.89
N LEU A 168 -10.78 2.73 -19.93
CA LEU A 168 -10.11 2.53 -18.63
C LEU A 168 -11.02 1.90 -17.58
N GLY A 169 -12.31 1.76 -17.89
CA GLY A 169 -13.33 1.32 -16.94
C GLY A 169 -13.59 2.31 -15.82
N TRP A 170 -14.21 1.83 -14.76
CA TRP A 170 -14.50 2.57 -13.54
C TRP A 170 -13.32 2.54 -12.58
N PHE A 171 -12.97 3.69 -12.03
CA PHE A 171 -11.94 3.77 -10.99
C PHE A 171 -12.19 4.89 -9.98
N PRO A 172 -11.83 4.67 -8.70
CA PRO A 172 -11.85 5.69 -7.65
C PRO A 172 -10.57 6.52 -7.65
N LYS A 173 -10.56 7.62 -6.90
CA LYS A 173 -9.33 8.39 -6.62
C LYS A 173 -8.31 7.55 -5.87
N GLY A 174 -7.05 7.66 -6.27
CA GLY A 174 -5.91 6.94 -5.69
C GLY A 174 -5.68 5.56 -6.31
N TYR A 175 -6.42 5.22 -7.39
CA TYR A 175 -6.29 3.94 -8.08
C TYR A 175 -5.30 3.99 -9.25
N LEU A 176 -5.30 5.07 -10.03
CA LEU A 176 -4.41 5.18 -11.18
C LEU A 176 -2.97 5.48 -10.77
N LEU A 177 -2.02 4.89 -11.50
CA LEU A 177 -0.59 5.09 -11.25
C LEU A 177 -0.13 6.51 -11.62
N ASP A 178 -0.74 7.12 -12.66
CA ASP A 178 -0.40 8.48 -13.05
C ASP A 178 -1.36 9.50 -12.40
N PRO A 179 -0.87 10.32 -11.47
CA PRO A 179 -1.71 11.28 -10.75
C PRO A 179 -2.24 12.41 -11.64
N HIS A 180 -1.58 12.74 -12.77
CA HIS A 180 -2.06 13.79 -13.68
C HIS A 180 -3.27 13.31 -14.46
N VAL A 181 -3.27 12.05 -14.92
CA VAL A 181 -4.40 11.41 -15.57
C VAL A 181 -5.60 11.33 -14.61
N GLU A 182 -5.36 10.88 -13.38
CA GLU A 182 -6.41 10.79 -12.37
C GLU A 182 -6.98 12.17 -12.02
N GLN A 183 -6.12 13.16 -11.76
CA GLN A 183 -6.55 14.52 -11.45
C GLN A 183 -7.41 15.11 -12.58
N ALA A 184 -6.98 14.93 -13.83
CA ALA A 184 -7.75 15.39 -14.99
C ALA A 184 -9.11 14.70 -15.06
N ALA A 185 -9.16 13.36 -14.93
CA ALA A 185 -10.40 12.60 -14.97
C ALA A 185 -11.42 13.09 -13.93
N PHE A 186 -11.00 13.31 -12.69
CA PHE A 186 -11.90 13.78 -11.63
C PHE A 186 -12.22 15.29 -11.68
N SER A 187 -11.51 16.08 -12.46
CA SER A 187 -11.81 17.52 -12.68
C SER A 187 -12.84 17.77 -13.78
N LEU A 188 -13.02 16.80 -14.70
CA LEU A 188 -13.93 16.90 -15.82
C LEU A 188 -15.37 16.54 -15.43
N GLN A 189 -16.34 17.13 -16.15
CA GLN A 189 -17.74 16.72 -16.10
C GLN A 189 -17.98 15.58 -17.09
N VAL A 190 -19.06 14.84 -16.88
CA VAL A 190 -19.50 13.79 -17.81
C VAL A 190 -19.68 14.37 -19.22
N GLY A 191 -19.09 13.71 -20.20
CA GLY A 191 -19.04 14.10 -21.60
C GLY A 191 -17.92 15.06 -21.97
N GLN A 192 -17.23 15.67 -21.02
CA GLN A 192 -16.08 16.57 -21.30
C GLN A 192 -14.84 15.80 -21.72
N ILE A 193 -14.05 16.48 -22.55
CA ILE A 193 -12.75 16.01 -23.05
C ILE A 193 -11.66 16.88 -22.41
N SER A 194 -10.55 16.25 -21.99
CA SER A 194 -9.40 16.96 -21.45
C SER A 194 -8.61 17.71 -22.53
N ASP A 195 -7.75 18.63 -22.11
CA ASP A 195 -6.60 18.99 -22.92
C ASP A 195 -5.59 17.83 -22.95
N VAL A 196 -4.52 17.96 -23.76
CA VAL A 196 -3.44 16.96 -23.78
C VAL A 196 -2.72 16.93 -22.44
N ILE A 197 -2.64 15.75 -21.85
CA ILE A 197 -1.96 15.49 -20.56
C ILE A 197 -0.64 14.79 -20.89
N GLN A 198 0.48 15.40 -20.52
CA GLN A 198 1.78 14.77 -20.65
C GLN A 198 2.02 13.84 -19.46
N THR A 199 2.40 12.60 -19.74
CA THR A 199 2.73 11.57 -18.74
C THR A 199 4.12 10.98 -19.01
N ASN A 200 4.58 10.10 -18.14
CA ASN A 200 5.86 9.42 -18.31
C ASN A 200 5.85 8.42 -19.49
N VAL A 201 4.67 8.00 -19.94
CA VAL A 201 4.51 7.02 -21.03
C VAL A 201 4.13 7.67 -22.35
N GLY A 202 3.63 8.92 -22.37
CA GLY A 202 3.20 9.59 -23.57
C GLY A 202 2.30 10.81 -23.32
N TYR A 203 1.29 10.94 -24.15
CA TYR A 203 0.34 12.06 -24.14
C TYR A 203 -1.08 11.49 -24.15
N ASP A 204 -1.84 11.79 -23.13
CA ASP A 204 -3.21 11.30 -22.96
C ASP A 204 -4.23 12.39 -23.26
N ILE A 205 -5.32 12.00 -23.91
CA ILE A 205 -6.55 12.80 -24.02
C ILE A 205 -7.66 11.93 -23.42
N LEU A 206 -8.38 12.49 -22.46
CA LEU A 206 -9.42 11.78 -21.72
C LEU A 206 -10.80 12.28 -22.08
N LYS A 207 -11.79 11.37 -21.98
CA LYS A 207 -13.21 11.70 -21.98
C LYS A 207 -13.87 10.99 -20.81
N VAL A 208 -14.54 11.74 -19.94
CA VAL A 208 -15.37 11.14 -18.89
C VAL A 208 -16.70 10.69 -19.50
N LEU A 209 -16.96 9.39 -19.39
CA LEU A 209 -18.18 8.78 -19.90
C LEU A 209 -19.31 8.86 -18.86
N GLU A 210 -18.99 8.52 -17.62
CA GLU A 210 -19.93 8.43 -16.52
C GLU A 210 -19.25 8.80 -15.19
N ARG A 211 -20.06 9.14 -14.19
CA ARG A 211 -19.63 9.34 -12.80
C ARG A 211 -20.71 8.85 -11.86
N ASP A 212 -20.30 8.08 -10.84
CA ASP A 212 -21.20 7.58 -9.80
C ASP A 212 -20.52 7.73 -8.42
N PRO A 213 -21.08 8.54 -7.51
CA PRO A 213 -20.52 8.76 -6.18
C PRO A 213 -20.60 7.54 -5.25
N GLY A 214 -21.36 6.51 -5.64
CA GLY A 214 -21.58 5.30 -4.87
C GLY A 214 -21.29 4.01 -5.63
N HIS A 215 -20.45 4.07 -6.68
CA HIS A 215 -20.17 2.91 -7.52
C HIS A 215 -19.45 1.80 -6.74
N PRO A 216 -19.85 0.51 -6.88
CA PRO A 216 -19.15 -0.61 -6.28
C PRO A 216 -17.70 -0.69 -6.75
N LEU A 217 -16.77 -0.88 -5.81
CA LEU A 217 -15.37 -1.08 -6.14
C LEU A 217 -15.15 -2.45 -6.78
N SER A 218 -14.35 -2.51 -7.84
CA SER A 218 -13.82 -3.78 -8.33
C SER A 218 -12.90 -4.41 -7.26
N PRO A 219 -12.67 -5.73 -7.28
CA PRO A 219 -11.77 -6.38 -6.32
C PRO A 219 -10.38 -5.72 -6.26
N ASP A 220 -9.81 -5.36 -7.41
CA ASP A 220 -8.50 -4.72 -7.49
C ASP A 220 -8.52 -3.29 -6.95
N ALA A 221 -9.56 -2.52 -7.26
CA ALA A 221 -9.74 -1.17 -6.73
C ALA A 221 -9.97 -1.21 -5.21
N TYR A 222 -10.73 -2.18 -4.71
CA TYR A 222 -10.94 -2.35 -3.28
C TYR A 222 -9.64 -2.65 -2.53
N LEU A 223 -8.81 -3.57 -3.07
CA LEU A 223 -7.49 -3.86 -2.52
C LEU A 223 -6.58 -2.62 -2.53
N ALA A 224 -6.55 -1.88 -3.64
CA ALA A 224 -5.76 -0.65 -3.74
C ALA A 224 -6.20 0.40 -2.71
N MET A 225 -7.52 0.55 -2.47
CA MET A 225 -8.05 1.45 -1.44
C MET A 225 -7.68 1.01 -0.02
N GLN A 226 -7.69 -0.30 0.24
CA GLN A 226 -7.26 -0.86 1.54
C GLN A 226 -5.77 -0.58 1.79
N GLU A 227 -4.91 -0.82 0.80
CA GLU A 227 -3.49 -0.51 0.88
C GLU A 227 -3.24 0.99 1.06
N GLN A 228 -3.99 1.83 0.35
CA GLN A 228 -3.88 3.28 0.49
C GLN A 228 -4.32 3.75 1.88
N ALA A 229 -5.42 3.21 2.42
CA ALA A 229 -5.89 3.53 3.76
C ALA A 229 -4.82 3.19 4.81
N LEU A 230 -4.20 2.02 4.68
CA LEU A 230 -3.12 1.59 5.58
C LEU A 230 -1.89 2.49 5.46
N ARG A 231 -1.42 2.77 4.24
CA ARG A 231 -0.28 3.69 4.01
C ARG A 231 -0.56 5.08 4.57
N ASN A 232 -1.74 5.62 4.34
CA ASN A 232 -2.14 6.94 4.83
C ASN A 232 -2.16 6.98 6.37
N TRP A 233 -2.71 5.96 7.00
CA TRP A 233 -2.74 5.86 8.45
C TRP A 233 -1.33 5.81 9.05
N ILE A 234 -0.45 4.93 8.51
CA ILE A 234 0.94 4.82 8.96
C ILE A 234 1.68 6.15 8.77
N SER A 235 1.51 6.81 7.61
CA SER A 235 2.13 8.11 7.33
C SER A 235 1.68 9.19 8.33
N GLN A 236 0.39 9.24 8.67
CA GLN A 236 -0.15 10.17 9.66
C GLN A 236 0.41 9.91 11.06
N GLN A 237 0.46 8.65 11.49
CA GLN A 237 1.03 8.30 12.80
C GLN A 237 2.51 8.65 12.86
N ARG A 238 3.25 8.35 11.79
CA ARG A 238 4.67 8.66 11.68
C ARG A 238 4.94 10.17 11.77
N ALA A 239 4.12 11.00 11.13
CA ALA A 239 4.26 12.45 11.18
C ALA A 239 4.04 13.05 12.58
N GLN A 240 3.33 12.34 13.45
CA GLN A 240 3.04 12.74 14.83
C GLN A 240 3.96 12.09 15.86
N ALA A 241 4.66 11.03 15.48
CA ALA A 241 5.48 10.25 16.39
C ALA A 241 6.83 10.91 16.67
N ASN A 242 7.30 10.76 17.91
CA ASN A 242 8.69 11.06 18.27
C ASN A 242 9.56 9.85 17.93
N ILE A 243 10.25 9.92 16.79
CA ILE A 243 11.14 8.85 16.31
C ILE A 243 12.58 9.34 16.42
N VAL A 244 13.37 8.62 17.24
CA VAL A 244 14.80 8.88 17.42
C VAL A 244 15.57 7.67 16.92
N LEU A 245 16.34 7.83 15.86
CA LEU A 245 17.22 6.79 15.33
C LEU A 245 18.56 6.83 16.08
N ALA A 246 19.14 5.65 16.33
CA ALA A 246 20.49 5.59 16.84
C ALA A 246 21.49 6.14 15.80
N PRO A 247 22.57 6.77 16.25
CA PRO A 247 23.62 7.29 15.37
C PRO A 247 24.40 6.17 14.66
#